data_95448b728ccca2e89758aaf77cef9af4
#
_entry.id   95448b728ccca2e89758aaf77cef9af4
#
_cell.length_a   1.000
_cell.length_b   1.000
_cell.length_c   1.000
_cell.angle_alpha   90.00
_cell.angle_beta   90.00
_cell.angle_gamma   90.00
#
_symmetry.space_group_name_H-M   'P 1'
#
loop_
_entity.id
_entity.type
_entity.pdbx_description
1 polymer ?
#
loop_
_entity_poly.entity_id
_entity_poly.type
_entity_poly.pdbx_seq_one_letter_code
_entity_poly.pdbx_strand_id
1 'polypeptide(L)'
;MRAALLALLVPLAIVGLLAGCGDSSSQDNSIAGELRQAEADKRARKLAELKRELRARKAREARERILETPASPAEPKPQQSAPTGGGSSLAGFSDLENSLPGEVGLAIGPPGSGPAASAGSLTTGSAWSTSKVPVALRVLQEVGGPSGLSSTQGDEIRRALTLSDNEAALSLFGDLEAAYGGPSGAAAAVDEVLAEAGDTTTHVSSVGRDGFTPFGQTEWSLELQELFMSRLAAGCVGSPASSDYVLGLMGEVSSDTWGLGSTGLPARWKGGWGPGTDGRYLVRQMGILTVGGGETVVTLAALPDDGSFETGQSMATAVAQFAAEKASAFAGSTGGC
;
A
#
# COMPACT_ATOMS: atom_id res chain seq x y z
N MET A 1 -28.48 -27.00 -24.86
CA MET A 1 -27.99 -28.39 -24.98
C MET A 1 -27.43 -28.82 -23.64
N ARG A 2 -27.96 -29.92 -23.11
CA ARG A 2 -27.64 -30.47 -21.79
C ARG A 2 -26.27 -31.15 -21.83
N ALA A 3 -25.38 -30.87 -20.92
CA ALA A 3 -24.15 -31.66 -20.74
C ALA A 3 -24.16 -32.30 -19.34
N ALA A 4 -23.95 -33.60 -19.32
CA ALA A 4 -24.16 -34.50 -18.22
C ALA A 4 -23.03 -34.49 -17.19
N LEU A 5 -23.43 -34.59 -15.91
CA LEU A 5 -22.55 -34.93 -14.79
C LEU A 5 -22.16 -36.42 -14.88
N LEU A 6 -20.86 -36.72 -14.97
CA LEU A 6 -20.34 -38.07 -14.74
C LEU A 6 -19.76 -38.13 -13.33
N ALA A 7 -20.45 -38.88 -12.47
CA ALA A 7 -19.96 -39.29 -11.16
C ALA A 7 -19.07 -40.52 -11.33
N LEU A 8 -17.82 -40.46 -10.91
CA LEU A 8 -16.92 -41.64 -10.82
C LEU A 8 -16.92 -42.15 -9.36
N LEU A 9 -17.59 -43.25 -9.17
CA LEU A 9 -17.51 -44.11 -8.00
C LEU A 9 -16.25 -45.00 -8.11
N VAL A 10 -15.40 -44.99 -7.09
CA VAL A 10 -14.29 -45.94 -6.95
C VAL A 10 -14.60 -46.88 -5.78
N PRO A 11 -14.50 -48.20 -5.93
CA PRO A 11 -14.92 -49.16 -4.92
C PRO A 11 -13.89 -49.31 -3.80
N LEU A 12 -14.44 -49.53 -2.60
CA LEU A 12 -13.73 -49.90 -1.37
C LEU A 12 -13.31 -51.36 -1.46
N ALA A 13 -12.03 -51.66 -1.42
CA ALA A 13 -11.53 -53.02 -1.20
C ALA A 13 -11.18 -53.22 0.28
N ILE A 14 -11.90 -54.06 0.96
CA ILE A 14 -11.64 -54.58 2.30
C ILE A 14 -10.64 -55.72 2.19
N VAL A 15 -9.51 -55.65 2.87
CA VAL A 15 -8.68 -56.83 3.20
C VAL A 15 -8.45 -56.82 4.71
N GLY A 16 -8.94 -57.91 5.31
CA GLY A 16 -8.86 -58.12 6.75
C GLY A 16 -7.62 -58.87 7.22
N LEU A 17 -7.35 -58.68 8.48
CA LEU A 17 -6.67 -59.45 9.51
C LEU A 17 -5.36 -60.17 9.22
N LEU A 18 -4.35 -59.82 10.03
CA LEU A 18 -3.72 -60.79 10.98
C LEU A 18 -3.05 -59.99 12.13
N ALA A 19 -3.27 -60.50 13.35
CA ALA A 19 -2.81 -59.94 14.60
C ALA A 19 -1.33 -60.19 14.84
N GLY A 20 -0.60 -59.18 15.30
CA GLY A 20 0.73 -59.26 15.86
C GLY A 20 0.89 -58.16 16.89
N CYS A 21 0.97 -58.47 18.18
CA CYS A 21 1.24 -57.57 19.29
C CYS A 21 2.64 -57.00 19.19
N GLY A 22 2.79 -55.66 19.18
CA GLY A 22 4.04 -54.94 19.29
C GLY A 22 3.78 -53.46 19.10
N ASP A 23 4.22 -52.66 20.04
CA ASP A 23 4.16 -51.20 20.18
C ASP A 23 4.30 -50.43 18.85
N SER A 24 3.20 -50.13 18.15
CA SER A 24 3.19 -49.38 16.88
C SER A 24 2.21 -48.19 16.86
N SER A 25 1.55 -47.87 17.97
CA SER A 25 0.47 -46.89 18.02
C SER A 25 0.92 -45.43 17.87
N SER A 26 2.21 -45.12 18.05
CA SER A 26 2.73 -43.74 17.89
C SER A 26 3.20 -43.41 16.47
N GLN A 27 3.69 -44.39 15.72
CA GLN A 27 4.11 -44.21 14.33
C GLN A 27 2.94 -44.13 13.34
N ASP A 28 1.89 -44.92 13.53
CA ASP A 28 0.69 -44.91 12.68
C ASP A 28 -0.07 -43.57 12.78
N ASN A 29 -0.10 -42.92 13.95
CA ASN A 29 -0.70 -41.61 14.11
C ASN A 29 0.10 -40.48 13.43
N SER A 30 1.42 -40.61 13.34
CA SER A 30 2.30 -39.67 12.65
C SER A 30 2.08 -39.68 11.13
N ILE A 31 2.09 -40.89 10.56
CA ILE A 31 1.88 -41.11 9.10
C ILE A 31 0.48 -40.66 8.67
N ALA A 32 -0.54 -40.91 9.46
CA ALA A 32 -1.91 -40.50 9.18
C ALA A 32 -2.05 -38.96 9.32
N GLY A 33 -1.24 -38.29 10.16
CA GLY A 33 -1.15 -36.85 10.27
C GLY A 33 -0.51 -36.23 9.04
N GLU A 34 0.63 -36.75 8.61
CA GLU A 34 1.36 -36.30 7.43
C GLU A 34 0.55 -36.45 6.14
N LEU A 35 -0.17 -37.56 5.97
CA LEU A 35 -1.06 -37.77 4.82
C LEU A 35 -2.21 -36.76 4.79
N ARG A 36 -2.82 -36.46 5.94
CA ARG A 36 -3.88 -35.46 6.04
C ARG A 36 -3.36 -34.03 5.71
N GLN A 37 -2.18 -33.73 6.19
CA GLN A 37 -1.54 -32.45 5.88
C GLN A 37 -1.20 -32.35 4.39
N ALA A 38 -0.63 -33.37 3.78
CA ALA A 38 -0.31 -33.39 2.36
C ALA A 38 -1.58 -33.28 1.48
N GLU A 39 -2.70 -33.92 1.89
CA GLU A 39 -3.97 -33.74 1.20
C GLU A 39 -4.55 -32.33 1.36
N ALA A 40 -4.44 -31.73 2.54
CA ALA A 40 -4.86 -30.35 2.80
C ALA A 40 -4.05 -29.37 1.94
N ASP A 41 -2.73 -29.52 1.88
CA ASP A 41 -1.84 -28.71 1.07
C ASP A 41 -2.14 -28.86 -0.44
N LYS A 42 -2.42 -30.08 -0.89
CA LYS A 42 -2.82 -30.32 -2.28
C LYS A 42 -4.16 -29.65 -2.63
N ARG A 43 -5.13 -29.69 -1.71
CA ARG A 43 -6.42 -28.99 -1.86
C ARG A 43 -6.24 -27.49 -1.87
N ALA A 44 -5.38 -26.94 -0.99
CA ALA A 44 -5.08 -25.53 -0.92
C ALA A 44 -4.42 -25.02 -2.22
N ARG A 45 -3.43 -25.76 -2.76
CA ARG A 45 -2.79 -25.45 -4.05
C ARG A 45 -3.78 -25.46 -5.20
N LYS A 46 -4.64 -26.47 -5.28
CA LYS A 46 -5.67 -26.56 -6.32
C LYS A 46 -6.71 -25.46 -6.23
N LEU A 47 -7.09 -25.05 -5.00
CA LEU A 47 -7.99 -23.91 -4.78
C LEU A 47 -7.35 -22.59 -5.20
N ALA A 48 -6.06 -22.40 -4.91
CA ALA A 48 -5.30 -21.23 -5.34
C ALA A 48 -5.21 -21.14 -6.88
N GLU A 49 -4.96 -22.26 -7.55
CA GLU A 49 -4.94 -22.34 -9.01
C GLU A 49 -6.31 -21.99 -9.62
N LEU A 50 -7.40 -22.56 -9.10
CA LEU A 50 -8.76 -22.26 -9.55
C LEU A 50 -9.14 -20.80 -9.32
N LYS A 51 -8.73 -20.20 -8.19
CA LYS A 51 -8.92 -18.76 -7.93
C LYS A 51 -8.16 -17.92 -8.95
N ARG A 52 -6.93 -18.29 -9.28
CA ARG A 52 -6.10 -17.60 -10.28
C ARG A 52 -6.72 -17.68 -11.68
N GLU A 53 -7.22 -18.86 -12.09
CA GLU A 53 -7.91 -19.03 -13.38
C GLU A 53 -9.20 -18.20 -13.45
N LEU A 54 -9.98 -18.18 -12.35
CA LEU A 54 -11.22 -17.41 -12.27
C LEU A 54 -10.94 -15.90 -12.37
N ARG A 55 -9.88 -15.42 -11.71
CA ARG A 55 -9.43 -14.03 -11.81
C ARG A 55 -9.00 -13.69 -13.25
N ALA A 56 -8.21 -14.55 -13.89
CA ALA A 56 -7.78 -14.36 -15.27
C ALA A 56 -8.96 -14.34 -16.27
N ARG A 57 -10.00 -15.17 -16.02
CA ARG A 57 -11.22 -15.17 -16.83
C ARG A 57 -12.02 -13.87 -16.63
N LYS A 58 -12.22 -13.43 -15.38
CA LYS A 58 -12.90 -12.16 -15.09
C LYS A 58 -12.17 -10.96 -15.69
N ALA A 59 -10.83 -10.98 -15.68
CA ALA A 59 -10.01 -9.94 -16.29
C ALA A 59 -10.20 -9.88 -17.81
N ARG A 60 -10.32 -11.03 -18.49
CA ARG A 60 -10.62 -11.09 -19.92
C ARG A 60 -12.03 -10.56 -20.24
N GLU A 61 -13.03 -10.98 -19.46
CA GLU A 61 -14.42 -10.52 -19.62
C GLU A 61 -14.57 -9.00 -19.37
N ALA A 62 -13.80 -8.44 -18.43
CA ALA A 62 -13.75 -7.00 -18.16
C ALA A 62 -13.10 -6.22 -19.33
N ARG A 63 -11.99 -6.74 -19.89
CA ARG A 63 -11.35 -6.17 -21.09
C ARG A 63 -12.29 -6.13 -22.29
N GLU A 64 -13.04 -7.18 -22.54
CA GLU A 64 -14.02 -7.23 -23.65
C GLU A 64 -15.11 -6.18 -23.47
N ARG A 65 -15.62 -5.97 -22.24
CA ARG A 65 -16.62 -4.91 -21.95
C ARG A 65 -16.09 -3.49 -22.16
N ILE A 66 -14.81 -3.23 -21.84
CA ILE A 66 -14.19 -1.91 -22.05
C ILE A 66 -14.05 -1.60 -23.53
N LEU A 67 -13.77 -2.59 -24.36
CA LEU A 67 -13.66 -2.44 -25.82
C LEU A 67 -15.03 -2.20 -26.50
N GLU A 68 -16.14 -2.57 -25.86
CA GLU A 68 -17.51 -2.40 -26.38
C GLU A 68 -18.17 -1.07 -25.93
N THR A 69 -17.56 -0.32 -25.01
CA THR A 69 -18.12 0.94 -24.51
C THR A 69 -17.49 2.15 -25.22
N PRO A 70 -18.25 2.98 -25.96
CA PRO A 70 -17.68 4.17 -26.57
C PRO A 70 -17.22 5.16 -25.51
N ALA A 71 -16.00 5.68 -25.66
CA ALA A 71 -15.39 6.64 -24.78
C ALA A 71 -16.25 7.91 -24.66
N SER A 72 -16.70 8.22 -23.44
CA SER A 72 -17.30 9.51 -23.13
C SER A 72 -16.23 10.61 -23.15
N PRO A 73 -16.51 11.83 -23.65
CA PRO A 73 -15.54 12.91 -23.67
C PRO A 73 -15.07 13.25 -22.24
N ALA A 74 -13.77 13.30 -22.05
CA ALA A 74 -13.17 13.72 -20.78
C ALA A 74 -13.54 15.17 -20.46
N GLU A 75 -14.12 15.39 -19.29
CA GLU A 75 -14.29 16.73 -18.73
C GLU A 75 -12.92 17.37 -18.45
N PRO A 76 -12.75 18.70 -18.68
CA PRO A 76 -11.49 19.36 -18.40
C PRO A 76 -11.20 19.34 -16.90
N LYS A 77 -10.05 18.78 -16.51
CA LYS A 77 -9.55 18.79 -15.13
C LYS A 77 -9.46 20.23 -14.62
N PRO A 78 -9.87 20.52 -13.38
CA PRO A 78 -9.60 21.82 -12.75
C PRO A 78 -8.09 22.02 -12.66
N GLN A 79 -7.62 23.13 -13.22
CA GLN A 79 -6.25 23.56 -13.13
C GLN A 79 -5.99 24.05 -11.69
N GLN A 80 -5.34 23.23 -10.87
CA GLN A 80 -4.91 23.66 -9.54
C GLN A 80 -3.84 24.73 -9.69
N SER A 81 -4.04 25.84 -8.97
CA SER A 81 -3.10 26.96 -8.90
C SER A 81 -1.77 26.48 -8.32
N ALA A 82 -0.67 26.86 -8.95
CA ALA A 82 0.67 26.59 -8.45
C ALA A 82 0.83 27.16 -7.02
N PRO A 83 1.42 26.42 -6.07
CA PRO A 83 1.63 26.92 -4.72
C PRO A 83 2.63 28.08 -4.72
N THR A 84 2.17 29.25 -4.28
CA THR A 84 2.99 30.43 -4.05
C THR A 84 3.54 30.36 -2.62
N GLY A 85 4.79 29.96 -2.45
CA GLY A 85 5.47 30.14 -1.19
C GLY A 85 6.50 29.06 -0.83
N GLY A 86 7.71 29.10 -1.41
CA GLY A 86 8.77 28.17 -1.02
C GLY A 86 10.13 28.44 -1.69
N GLY A 87 10.28 29.61 -2.30
CA GLY A 87 11.38 29.87 -3.24
C GLY A 87 12.80 29.89 -2.67
N SER A 88 13.01 29.81 -1.34
CA SER A 88 14.35 29.89 -0.75
C SER A 88 14.84 28.57 -0.13
N SER A 89 13.96 27.75 0.43
CA SER A 89 14.35 26.55 1.20
C SER A 89 14.61 25.31 0.34
N LEU A 90 13.99 25.21 -0.86
CA LEU A 90 14.22 24.16 -1.85
C LEU A 90 15.04 24.65 -3.05
N ALA A 91 15.93 25.64 -2.83
CA ALA A 91 16.82 26.13 -3.88
C ALA A 91 17.64 24.97 -4.49
N GLY A 92 17.70 24.92 -5.83
CA GLY A 92 18.35 23.87 -6.61
C GLY A 92 17.42 22.71 -7.03
N PHE A 93 16.17 22.64 -6.55
CA PHE A 93 15.25 21.57 -6.98
C PHE A 93 14.93 21.64 -8.47
N SER A 94 14.75 22.83 -9.02
CA SER A 94 14.50 22.99 -10.46
C SER A 94 15.68 22.51 -11.32
N ASP A 95 16.92 22.69 -10.85
CA ASP A 95 18.10 22.18 -11.55
C ASP A 95 18.14 20.64 -11.47
N LEU A 96 17.80 20.08 -10.32
CA LEU A 96 17.65 18.62 -10.17
C LEU A 96 16.57 18.10 -11.12
N GLU A 97 15.36 18.66 -11.11
CA GLU A 97 14.26 18.25 -11.96
C GLU A 97 14.66 18.28 -13.45
N ASN A 98 15.29 19.36 -13.90
CA ASN A 98 15.76 19.50 -15.28
C ASN A 98 16.86 18.50 -15.67
N SER A 99 17.55 17.89 -14.70
CA SER A 99 18.57 16.88 -14.93
C SER A 99 18.01 15.46 -15.01
N LEU A 100 16.75 15.26 -14.63
CA LEU A 100 16.12 13.93 -14.57
C LEU A 100 15.27 13.67 -15.82
N PRO A 101 15.20 12.40 -16.29
CA PRO A 101 14.45 12.03 -17.47
C PRO A 101 12.97 11.81 -17.16
N GLY A 102 12.22 12.87 -16.83
CA GLY A 102 10.79 12.82 -16.54
C GLY A 102 10.36 13.84 -15.47
N GLU A 103 9.16 13.69 -14.96
CA GLU A 103 8.56 14.56 -13.97
C GLU A 103 8.85 14.08 -12.55
N VAL A 104 9.16 14.98 -11.64
CA VAL A 104 9.35 14.70 -10.21
C VAL A 104 8.62 15.69 -9.34
N GLY A 105 8.35 15.31 -8.11
CA GLY A 105 7.74 16.19 -7.11
C GLY A 105 8.21 15.85 -5.70
N LEU A 106 8.21 16.89 -4.86
CA LEU A 106 8.62 16.85 -3.46
C LEU A 106 7.69 17.75 -2.63
N ALA A 107 7.20 17.24 -1.48
CA ALA A 107 6.70 18.08 -0.41
C ALA A 107 7.41 17.69 0.89
N ILE A 108 7.74 18.68 1.72
CA ILE A 108 8.59 18.52 2.90
C ILE A 108 8.18 19.50 4.00
N GLY A 109 8.18 19.03 5.24
CA GLY A 109 7.83 19.86 6.39
C GLY A 109 8.14 19.21 7.74
N PRO A 110 7.91 19.90 8.85
CA PRO A 110 8.06 19.34 10.18
C PRO A 110 6.84 18.47 10.56
N PRO A 111 6.97 17.54 11.53
CA PRO A 111 5.82 16.86 12.11
C PRO A 111 4.79 17.85 12.68
N GLY A 112 3.50 17.51 12.50
CA GLY A 112 2.36 18.22 13.10
C GLY A 112 1.83 19.43 12.32
N SER A 113 2.56 19.95 11.33
CA SER A 113 2.21 21.22 10.68
C SER A 113 1.74 21.09 9.23
N GLY A 114 2.03 19.99 8.55
CA GLY A 114 1.90 19.86 7.09
C GLY A 114 3.06 20.49 6.34
N PRO A 115 3.03 20.52 4.99
CA PRO A 115 4.18 20.88 4.19
C PRO A 115 4.58 22.35 4.40
N ALA A 116 5.86 22.56 4.71
CA ALA A 116 6.48 23.88 4.77
C ALA A 116 6.98 24.34 3.41
N ALA A 117 7.28 23.40 2.51
CA ALA A 117 7.67 23.68 1.14
C ALA A 117 7.30 22.49 0.21
N SER A 118 7.04 22.83 -1.05
CA SER A 118 6.86 21.87 -2.14
C SER A 118 7.53 22.35 -3.41
N ALA A 119 7.95 21.43 -4.28
CA ALA A 119 8.61 21.72 -5.55
C ALA A 119 8.40 20.58 -6.56
N GLY A 120 8.56 20.90 -7.84
CA GLY A 120 8.46 19.97 -8.96
C GLY A 120 7.14 20.04 -9.71
N SER A 121 7.15 19.51 -10.92
CA SER A 121 5.99 19.48 -11.83
C SER A 121 4.98 18.40 -11.47
N LEU A 122 5.43 17.30 -10.85
CA LEU A 122 4.60 16.18 -10.43
C LEU A 122 3.99 16.42 -9.05
N THR A 123 2.78 16.95 -8.99
CA THR A 123 2.14 17.36 -7.74
C THR A 123 1.12 16.34 -7.22
N THR A 124 0.59 15.46 -8.08
CA THR A 124 -0.46 14.48 -7.72
C THR A 124 -0.29 13.20 -8.54
N GLY A 125 -0.95 12.15 -8.11
CA GLY A 125 -1.04 10.88 -8.82
C GLY A 125 -1.56 9.76 -7.94
N SER A 126 -1.70 8.57 -8.52
CA SER A 126 -2.24 7.41 -7.80
C SER A 126 -1.41 7.07 -6.58
N ALA A 127 -2.08 6.87 -5.44
CA ALA A 127 -1.45 6.58 -4.14
C ALA A 127 -0.66 5.29 -4.10
N TRP A 128 -1.07 4.31 -4.91
CA TRP A 128 -0.50 2.96 -4.90
C TRP A 128 -0.44 2.39 -3.48
N SER A 129 0.65 1.73 -3.13
CA SER A 129 0.79 1.09 -1.82
C SER A 129 0.99 2.06 -0.65
N THR A 130 1.13 3.38 -0.88
CA THR A 130 1.14 4.34 0.22
C THR A 130 -0.22 4.43 0.91
N SER A 131 -1.33 4.17 0.19
CA SER A 131 -2.68 4.10 0.75
C SER A 131 -2.91 2.96 1.75
N LYS A 132 -2.00 1.99 1.84
CA LYS A 132 -2.05 0.92 2.86
C LYS A 132 -1.89 1.45 4.28
N VAL A 133 -1.26 2.62 4.45
CA VAL A 133 -1.08 3.24 5.77
C VAL A 133 -2.42 3.71 6.35
N PRO A 134 -3.22 4.56 5.68
CA PRO A 134 -4.55 4.93 6.20
C PRO A 134 -5.51 3.73 6.29
N VAL A 135 -5.42 2.73 5.41
CA VAL A 135 -6.20 1.47 5.54
C VAL A 135 -5.86 0.75 6.85
N ALA A 136 -4.57 0.57 7.17
CA ALA A 136 -4.14 -0.06 8.43
C ALA A 136 -4.60 0.73 9.66
N LEU A 137 -4.52 2.06 9.61
CA LEU A 137 -5.01 2.93 10.69
C LEU A 137 -6.52 2.79 10.88
N ARG A 138 -7.31 2.69 9.80
CA ARG A 138 -8.75 2.47 9.93
C ARG A 138 -9.09 1.15 10.59
N VAL A 139 -8.38 0.06 10.21
CA VAL A 139 -8.55 -1.24 10.90
C VAL A 139 -8.20 -1.14 12.38
N LEU A 140 -7.11 -0.45 12.74
CA LEU A 140 -6.74 -0.22 14.13
C LEU A 140 -7.80 0.56 14.89
N GLN A 141 -8.40 1.59 14.30
CA GLN A 141 -9.51 2.34 14.90
C GLN A 141 -10.72 1.45 15.15
N GLU A 142 -11.07 0.59 14.20
CA GLU A 142 -12.22 -0.32 14.29
C GLU A 142 -12.12 -1.29 15.47
N VAL A 143 -10.91 -1.77 15.75
CA VAL A 143 -10.68 -2.75 16.85
C VAL A 143 -10.23 -2.10 18.16
N GLY A 144 -10.17 -0.77 18.22
CA GLY A 144 -9.77 -0.04 19.45
C GLY A 144 -8.27 -0.01 19.71
N GLY A 145 -7.45 -0.11 18.67
CA GLY A 145 -5.99 -0.01 18.71
C GLY A 145 -5.25 -1.34 18.59
N PRO A 146 -3.90 -1.33 18.71
CA PRO A 146 -3.08 -2.52 18.49
C PRO A 146 -3.40 -3.72 19.36
N SER A 147 -3.87 -3.49 20.60
CA SER A 147 -4.26 -4.56 21.53
C SER A 147 -5.57 -5.25 21.15
N GLY A 148 -6.39 -4.65 20.30
CA GLY A 148 -7.64 -5.22 19.80
C GLY A 148 -7.48 -6.07 18.55
N LEU A 149 -6.30 -6.06 17.92
CA LEU A 149 -6.04 -6.84 16.73
C LEU A 149 -6.09 -8.35 17.00
N SER A 150 -6.75 -9.09 16.13
CA SER A 150 -6.53 -10.53 16.03
C SER A 150 -5.10 -10.81 15.54
N SER A 151 -4.58 -12.02 15.80
CA SER A 151 -3.26 -12.41 15.30
C SER A 151 -3.16 -12.32 13.77
N THR A 152 -4.24 -12.64 13.05
CA THR A 152 -4.33 -12.53 11.59
C THR A 152 -4.23 -11.08 11.13
N GLN A 153 -5.01 -10.17 11.71
CA GLN A 153 -4.94 -8.74 11.35
C GLN A 153 -3.57 -8.13 11.66
N GLY A 154 -2.97 -8.49 12.81
CA GLY A 154 -1.62 -8.03 13.15
C GLY A 154 -0.56 -8.49 12.13
N ASP A 155 -0.62 -9.76 11.68
CA ASP A 155 0.24 -10.29 10.62
C ASP A 155 -0.01 -9.60 9.27
N GLU A 156 -1.28 -9.39 8.91
CA GLU A 156 -1.66 -8.73 7.66
C GLU A 156 -1.22 -7.27 7.63
N ILE A 157 -1.40 -6.50 8.70
CA ILE A 157 -0.90 -5.12 8.78
C ILE A 157 0.63 -5.10 8.64
N ARG A 158 1.34 -6.00 9.35
CA ARG A 158 2.80 -6.11 9.24
C ARG A 158 3.20 -6.38 7.78
N ARG A 159 2.66 -7.40 7.13
CA ARG A 159 2.99 -7.73 5.74
C ARG A 159 2.61 -6.62 4.75
N ALA A 160 1.45 -5.99 4.94
CA ALA A 160 1.00 -4.88 4.11
C ALA A 160 1.95 -3.67 4.18
N LEU A 161 2.49 -3.35 5.36
CA LEU A 161 3.35 -2.20 5.55
C LEU A 161 4.84 -2.50 5.28
N THR A 162 5.37 -3.64 5.75
CA THR A 162 6.81 -3.95 5.65
C THR A 162 7.21 -4.61 4.34
N LEU A 163 6.32 -5.42 3.73
CA LEU A 163 6.56 -6.16 2.49
C LEU A 163 5.71 -5.64 1.32
N SER A 164 4.88 -4.64 1.57
CA SER A 164 3.92 -4.12 0.59
C SER A 164 2.97 -5.20 0.02
N ASP A 165 2.66 -6.25 0.80
CA ASP A 165 1.79 -7.36 0.40
C ASP A 165 0.38 -6.87 0.04
N ASN A 166 -0.04 -7.10 -1.21
CA ASN A 166 -1.34 -6.68 -1.71
C ASN A 166 -2.47 -7.56 -1.21
N GLU A 167 -2.24 -8.87 -1.03
CA GLU A 167 -3.28 -9.79 -0.56
C GLU A 167 -3.61 -9.50 0.92
N ALA A 168 -2.58 -9.24 1.74
CA ALA A 168 -2.78 -8.81 3.12
C ALA A 168 -3.57 -7.50 3.21
N ALA A 169 -3.21 -6.51 2.40
CA ALA A 169 -3.92 -5.23 2.38
C ALA A 169 -5.36 -5.36 1.85
N LEU A 170 -5.61 -6.23 0.86
CA LEU A 170 -6.96 -6.52 0.37
C LEU A 170 -7.80 -7.27 1.41
N SER A 171 -7.21 -8.15 2.22
CA SER A 171 -7.90 -8.81 3.33
C SER A 171 -8.35 -7.78 4.37
N LEU A 172 -7.47 -6.88 4.79
CA LEU A 172 -7.78 -5.78 5.71
C LEU A 172 -8.87 -4.85 5.17
N PHE A 173 -8.81 -4.51 3.88
CA PHE A 173 -9.85 -3.70 3.25
C PHE A 173 -11.18 -4.47 3.15
N GLY A 174 -11.13 -5.78 2.96
CA GLY A 174 -12.29 -6.67 3.01
C GLY A 174 -12.97 -6.72 4.39
N ASP A 175 -12.20 -6.66 5.49
CA ASP A 175 -12.76 -6.51 6.83
C ASP A 175 -13.55 -5.19 6.94
N LEU A 176 -13.02 -4.09 6.40
CA LEU A 176 -13.73 -2.81 6.34
C LEU A 176 -14.96 -2.87 5.42
N GLU A 177 -14.89 -3.56 4.29
CA GLU A 177 -16.05 -3.78 3.42
C GLU A 177 -17.18 -4.50 4.15
N ALA A 178 -16.83 -5.50 4.96
CA ALA A 178 -17.80 -6.23 5.77
C ALA A 178 -18.42 -5.36 6.86
N ALA A 179 -17.63 -4.48 7.49
CA ALA A 179 -18.09 -3.58 8.54
C ALA A 179 -18.95 -2.42 8.00
N TYR A 180 -18.61 -1.89 6.84
CA TYR A 180 -19.21 -0.66 6.27
C TYR A 180 -20.11 -0.89 5.07
N GLY A 181 -20.54 -2.13 4.80
CA GLY A 181 -21.53 -2.44 3.79
C GLY A 181 -21.01 -2.40 2.35
N GLY A 182 -19.74 -2.71 2.13
CA GLY A 182 -19.12 -2.88 0.82
C GLY A 182 -18.00 -1.89 0.50
N PRO A 183 -17.44 -1.96 -0.73
CA PRO A 183 -16.24 -1.21 -1.11
C PRO A 183 -16.35 0.30 -0.92
N SER A 184 -17.50 0.90 -1.26
CA SER A 184 -17.70 2.34 -1.11
C SER A 184 -17.77 2.77 0.36
N GLY A 185 -18.37 1.94 1.23
CA GLY A 185 -18.41 2.18 2.67
C GLY A 185 -17.02 2.06 3.30
N ALA A 186 -16.24 1.06 2.90
CA ALA A 186 -14.85 0.90 3.33
C ALA A 186 -13.98 2.10 2.92
N ALA A 187 -14.11 2.55 1.66
CA ALA A 187 -13.39 3.72 1.17
C ALA A 187 -13.75 4.99 1.97
N ALA A 188 -15.05 5.24 2.19
CA ALA A 188 -15.51 6.37 3.00
C ALA A 188 -15.00 6.30 4.46
N ALA A 189 -14.91 5.11 5.04
CA ALA A 189 -14.32 4.93 6.36
C ALA A 189 -12.82 5.24 6.40
N VAL A 190 -12.08 4.99 5.32
CA VAL A 190 -10.67 5.40 5.19
C VAL A 190 -10.54 6.90 4.92
N ASP A 191 -11.51 7.55 4.21
CA ASP A 191 -11.56 9.02 4.05
C ASP A 191 -11.64 9.71 5.42
N GLU A 192 -12.35 9.13 6.42
CA GLU A 192 -12.39 9.66 7.78
C GLU A 192 -10.99 9.75 8.43
N VAL A 193 -10.11 8.76 8.16
CA VAL A 193 -8.71 8.79 8.64
C VAL A 193 -7.91 9.91 7.98
N LEU A 194 -8.14 10.16 6.70
CA LEU A 194 -7.53 11.30 6.00
C LEU A 194 -8.04 12.63 6.55
N ALA A 195 -9.34 12.71 6.83
CA ALA A 195 -9.96 13.91 7.40
C ALA A 195 -9.46 14.23 8.82
N GLU A 196 -9.14 13.23 9.65
CA GLU A 196 -8.48 13.44 10.95
C GLU A 196 -7.12 14.14 10.78
N ALA A 197 -6.40 13.86 9.71
CA ALA A 197 -5.16 14.56 9.36
C ALA A 197 -5.40 15.97 8.78
N GLY A 198 -6.64 16.34 8.48
CA GLY A 198 -7.01 17.59 7.81
C GLY A 198 -7.15 17.49 6.30
N ASP A 199 -6.98 16.32 5.70
CA ASP A 199 -7.24 16.09 4.28
C ASP A 199 -8.72 15.72 4.08
N THR A 200 -9.54 16.72 3.76
CA THR A 200 -10.99 16.57 3.52
C THR A 200 -11.34 16.54 2.03
N THR A 201 -10.36 16.48 1.16
CA THR A 201 -10.54 16.59 -0.30
C THR A 201 -10.11 15.33 -1.06
N THR A 202 -9.22 14.54 -0.51
CA THR A 202 -8.86 13.25 -1.07
C THR A 202 -9.96 12.23 -0.78
N HIS A 203 -10.39 11.52 -1.82
CA HIS A 203 -11.36 10.43 -1.70
C HIS A 203 -10.72 9.11 -2.09
N VAL A 204 -10.73 8.18 -1.15
CA VAL A 204 -10.17 6.84 -1.35
C VAL A 204 -10.97 6.09 -2.41
N SER A 205 -10.28 5.54 -3.40
CA SER A 205 -10.96 4.81 -4.46
C SER A 205 -11.51 3.48 -3.96
N SER A 206 -12.80 3.26 -4.20
CA SER A 206 -13.47 1.97 -4.01
C SER A 206 -13.42 1.08 -5.26
N VAL A 207 -12.90 1.61 -6.38
CA VAL A 207 -12.84 0.93 -7.68
C VAL A 207 -11.40 0.60 -8.03
N GLY A 208 -11.11 -0.69 -8.13
CA GLY A 208 -9.80 -1.17 -8.60
C GLY A 208 -9.69 -1.21 -10.11
N ARG A 209 -8.46 -1.33 -10.61
CA ARG A 209 -8.15 -1.77 -11.97
C ARG A 209 -7.75 -3.24 -11.93
N ASP A 210 -7.85 -3.94 -13.07
CA ASP A 210 -7.44 -5.35 -13.16
C ASP A 210 -6.00 -5.56 -12.67
N GLY A 211 -5.87 -6.38 -11.62
CA GLY A 211 -4.58 -6.68 -10.99
C GLY A 211 -4.11 -5.66 -9.94
N PHE A 212 -4.86 -4.57 -9.71
CA PHE A 212 -4.48 -3.53 -8.77
C PHE A 212 -5.56 -3.29 -7.71
N THR A 213 -5.13 -2.94 -6.49
CA THR A 213 -6.02 -2.68 -5.36
C THR A 213 -6.87 -1.41 -5.60
N PRO A 214 -8.15 -1.38 -5.13
CA PRO A 214 -8.99 -0.18 -5.27
C PRO A 214 -8.36 1.04 -4.61
N PHE A 215 -8.00 0.95 -3.33
CA PHE A 215 -7.41 2.06 -2.57
C PHE A 215 -6.08 2.56 -3.16
N GLY A 216 -5.34 1.72 -3.90
CA GLY A 216 -4.14 2.12 -4.62
C GLY A 216 -4.41 3.05 -5.81
N GLN A 217 -5.64 3.12 -6.31
CA GLN A 217 -6.06 4.00 -7.40
C GLN A 217 -6.50 5.39 -6.92
N THR A 218 -6.43 5.67 -5.63
CA THR A 218 -6.71 6.97 -5.05
C THR A 218 -5.78 8.03 -5.64
N GLU A 219 -6.32 9.09 -6.21
CA GLU A 219 -5.54 10.27 -6.60
C GLU A 219 -5.21 11.07 -5.34
N TRP A 220 -3.93 11.20 -5.03
CA TRP A 220 -3.46 11.85 -3.80
C TRP A 220 -2.32 12.82 -4.10
N SER A 221 -2.50 14.11 -3.77
CA SER A 221 -1.44 15.08 -3.97
C SER A 221 -0.29 14.88 -2.98
N LEU A 222 0.91 15.29 -3.34
CA LEU A 222 2.08 15.18 -2.46
C LEU A 222 1.92 16.04 -1.21
N GLU A 223 1.32 17.21 -1.34
CA GLU A 223 1.11 18.10 -0.19
C GLU A 223 0.10 17.52 0.81
N LEU A 224 -1.02 16.95 0.34
CA LEU A 224 -1.99 16.32 1.23
C LEU A 224 -1.45 15.01 1.83
N GLN A 225 -0.64 14.29 1.08
CA GLN A 225 0.04 13.11 1.60
C GLN A 225 1.10 13.49 2.65
N GLU A 226 1.80 14.60 2.47
CA GLU A 226 2.73 15.12 3.46
C GLU A 226 1.98 15.60 4.71
N LEU A 227 0.88 16.34 4.57
CA LEU A 227 0.00 16.73 5.68
C LEU A 227 -0.44 15.51 6.50
N PHE A 228 -0.90 14.45 5.83
CA PHE A 228 -1.29 13.21 6.49
C PHE A 228 -0.11 12.60 7.27
N MET A 229 1.06 12.47 6.65
CA MET A 229 2.25 11.92 7.30
C MET A 229 2.75 12.80 8.44
N SER A 230 2.68 14.11 8.28
CA SER A 230 3.04 15.09 9.31
C SER A 230 2.15 14.94 10.55
N ARG A 231 0.85 14.81 10.37
CA ARG A 231 -0.12 14.59 11.44
C ARG A 231 0.04 13.22 12.07
N LEU A 232 0.31 12.18 11.27
CA LEU A 232 0.61 10.85 11.78
C LEU A 232 1.89 10.85 12.65
N ALA A 233 2.95 11.51 12.19
CA ALA A 233 4.20 11.66 12.92
C ALA A 233 4.03 12.36 14.28
N ALA A 234 3.08 13.29 14.36
CA ALA A 234 2.75 14.00 15.60
C ALA A 234 1.76 13.24 16.52
N GLY A 235 1.28 12.05 16.09
CA GLY A 235 0.29 11.28 16.84
C GLY A 235 -1.14 11.81 16.76
N CYS A 236 -1.45 12.64 15.73
CA CYS A 236 -2.74 13.30 15.54
C CYS A 236 -3.74 12.50 14.70
N VAL A 237 -3.39 11.32 14.24
CA VAL A 237 -4.26 10.45 13.44
C VAL A 237 -4.51 9.16 14.19
N GLY A 238 -5.76 8.90 14.54
CA GLY A 238 -6.13 7.79 15.41
C GLY A 238 -5.63 7.96 16.85
N SER A 239 -5.36 6.87 17.55
CA SER A 239 -4.75 6.92 18.86
C SER A 239 -3.21 7.01 18.78
N PRO A 240 -2.52 7.60 19.77
CA PRO A 240 -1.05 7.60 19.81
C PRO A 240 -0.46 6.18 19.69
N ALA A 241 -1.07 5.19 20.34
CA ALA A 241 -0.62 3.79 20.24
C ALA A 241 -0.77 3.22 18.81
N SER A 242 -1.81 3.62 18.07
CA SER A 242 -2.00 3.21 16.67
C SER A 242 -0.97 3.88 15.75
N SER A 243 -0.70 5.18 15.95
CA SER A 243 0.32 5.92 15.21
C SER A 243 1.71 5.31 15.45
N ASP A 244 2.09 5.08 16.69
CA ASP A 244 3.37 4.47 17.07
C ASP A 244 3.53 3.06 16.47
N TYR A 245 2.47 2.26 16.48
CA TYR A 245 2.47 0.92 15.90
C TYR A 245 2.72 0.95 14.39
N VAL A 246 1.99 1.80 13.65
CA VAL A 246 2.14 1.94 12.20
C VAL A 246 3.52 2.52 11.84
N LEU A 247 3.95 3.58 12.52
CA LEU A 247 5.28 4.18 12.31
C LEU A 247 6.42 3.22 12.67
N GLY A 248 6.24 2.39 13.69
CA GLY A 248 7.18 1.32 14.02
C GLY A 248 7.36 0.36 12.86
N LEU A 249 6.25 -0.13 12.28
CA LEU A 249 6.29 -1.01 11.10
C LEU A 249 6.88 -0.34 9.86
N MET A 250 6.62 0.95 9.65
CA MET A 250 7.26 1.72 8.57
C MET A 250 8.78 1.83 8.71
N GLY A 251 9.31 1.69 9.92
CA GLY A 251 10.75 1.59 10.21
C GLY A 251 11.34 0.19 9.96
N GLU A 252 10.51 -0.83 9.76
CA GLU A 252 10.92 -2.21 9.49
C GLU A 252 10.90 -2.58 7.99
N VAL A 253 10.66 -1.62 7.09
CA VAL A 253 10.65 -1.85 5.64
C VAL A 253 12.02 -2.31 5.18
N SER A 254 12.07 -3.45 4.50
CA SER A 254 13.32 -4.06 4.03
C SER A 254 13.36 -4.35 2.53
N SER A 255 12.21 -4.27 1.84
CA SER A 255 12.10 -4.62 0.42
C SER A 255 12.30 -3.44 -0.53
N ASP A 256 11.98 -2.21 -0.11
CA ASP A 256 11.90 -1.01 -0.95
C ASP A 256 12.90 0.05 -0.47
N THR A 257 14.16 -0.32 -0.41
CA THR A 257 15.26 0.49 0.18
C THR A 257 15.78 1.60 -0.74
N TRP A 258 15.18 1.80 -1.92
CA TRP A 258 15.42 2.97 -2.77
C TRP A 258 14.77 4.25 -2.16
N GLY A 259 15.03 5.41 -2.73
CA GLY A 259 14.45 6.65 -2.25
C GLY A 259 14.84 6.97 -0.80
N LEU A 260 13.86 7.16 0.09
CA LEU A 260 14.10 7.50 1.49
C LEU A 260 14.95 6.47 2.23
N GLY A 261 14.82 5.18 1.89
CA GLY A 261 15.61 4.11 2.48
C GLY A 261 17.09 4.12 2.08
N SER A 262 17.49 4.89 1.06
CA SER A 262 18.86 5.00 0.55
C SER A 262 19.59 6.27 0.96
N THR A 263 18.94 7.16 1.72
CA THR A 263 19.50 8.48 2.10
C THR A 263 20.67 8.39 3.10
N GLY A 264 20.83 7.27 3.77
CA GLY A 264 21.80 7.10 4.86
C GLY A 264 21.35 7.71 6.21
N LEU A 265 20.20 8.35 6.25
CA LEU A 265 19.56 8.83 7.48
C LEU A 265 18.63 7.74 8.05
N PRO A 266 18.45 7.69 9.38
CA PRO A 266 17.37 6.87 9.95
C PRO A 266 16.04 7.32 9.36
N ALA A 267 15.27 6.37 8.80
CA ALA A 267 14.04 6.67 8.08
C ALA A 267 12.93 5.66 8.39
N ARG A 268 11.70 6.15 8.32
CA ARG A 268 10.47 5.36 8.38
C ARG A 268 9.64 5.72 7.15
N TRP A 269 9.31 4.75 6.30
CA TRP A 269 8.64 5.09 5.02
C TRP A 269 7.68 4.01 4.55
N LYS A 270 6.80 4.41 3.62
CA LYS A 270 6.02 3.51 2.78
C LYS A 270 6.17 3.90 1.32
N GLY A 271 6.55 2.94 0.50
CA GLY A 271 6.59 3.08 -0.95
C GLY A 271 5.29 2.66 -1.63
N GLY A 272 5.09 3.20 -2.83
CA GLY A 272 4.00 2.83 -3.74
C GLY A 272 4.43 3.04 -5.19
N TRP A 273 4.05 2.11 -6.06
CA TRP A 273 4.38 2.19 -7.48
C TRP A 273 3.41 1.37 -8.33
N GLY A 274 3.29 1.75 -9.58
CA GLY A 274 2.55 0.99 -10.56
C GLY A 274 2.34 1.77 -11.85
N PRO A 275 1.93 1.09 -12.93
CA PRO A 275 1.70 1.72 -14.21
C PRO A 275 0.41 2.52 -14.20
N GLY A 276 0.46 3.74 -14.71
CA GLY A 276 -0.70 4.52 -15.11
C GLY A 276 -1.53 3.85 -16.21
N THR A 277 -2.60 4.47 -16.63
CA THR A 277 -3.40 3.98 -17.77
C THR A 277 -2.66 4.11 -19.10
N ASP A 278 -1.66 4.97 -19.15
CA ASP A 278 -0.72 5.17 -20.27
C ASP A 278 0.46 4.17 -20.26
N GLY A 279 0.56 3.32 -19.23
CA GLY A 279 1.60 2.32 -19.04
C GLY A 279 2.87 2.83 -18.38
N ARG A 280 3.03 4.15 -18.16
CA ARG A 280 4.19 4.69 -17.42
C ARG A 280 4.08 4.41 -15.93
N TYR A 281 5.17 3.99 -15.33
CA TYR A 281 5.22 3.74 -13.89
C TYR A 281 5.34 5.05 -13.11
N LEU A 282 4.36 5.32 -12.26
CA LEU A 282 4.50 6.29 -11.18
C LEU A 282 5.16 5.58 -9.98
N VAL A 283 6.21 6.17 -9.44
CA VAL A 283 6.94 5.71 -8.25
C VAL A 283 6.88 6.80 -7.20
N ARG A 284 6.47 6.46 -5.97
CA ARG A 284 6.34 7.45 -4.88
C ARG A 284 6.68 6.86 -3.53
N GLN A 285 7.05 7.72 -2.60
CA GLN A 285 7.23 7.39 -1.18
C GLN A 285 6.70 8.52 -0.29
N MET A 286 6.26 8.14 0.89
CA MET A 286 5.97 9.03 2.01
C MET A 286 6.68 8.50 3.25
N GLY A 287 7.24 9.39 4.07
CA GLY A 287 7.97 8.96 5.25
C GLY A 287 8.55 10.09 6.07
N ILE A 288 9.40 9.70 7.00
CA ILE A 288 10.03 10.57 8.00
C ILE A 288 11.53 10.29 7.97
N LEU A 289 12.32 11.35 7.91
CA LEU A 289 13.77 11.32 8.09
C LEU A 289 14.12 11.89 9.47
N THR A 290 15.02 11.23 10.20
CA THR A 290 15.53 11.74 11.48
C THR A 290 16.86 12.45 11.24
N VAL A 291 16.93 13.73 11.60
CA VAL A 291 18.12 14.59 11.42
C VAL A 291 18.35 15.48 12.63
N GLY A 292 19.60 15.58 13.10
CA GLY A 292 19.99 16.56 14.11
C GLY A 292 19.18 16.53 15.41
N GLY A 293 18.55 15.38 15.73
CA GLY A 293 17.69 15.21 16.91
C GLY A 293 16.23 15.64 16.71
N GLY A 294 15.84 16.02 15.50
CA GLY A 294 14.45 16.28 15.07
C GLY A 294 14.01 15.35 13.94
N GLU A 295 12.80 15.53 13.48
CA GLU A 295 12.21 14.74 12.39
C GLU A 295 11.73 15.67 11.26
N THR A 296 11.84 15.18 10.03
CA THR A 296 11.36 15.86 8.83
C THR A 296 10.48 14.90 8.05
N VAL A 297 9.28 15.33 7.72
CA VAL A 297 8.34 14.58 6.89
C VAL A 297 8.64 14.88 5.42
N VAL A 298 8.63 13.82 4.60
CA VAL A 298 8.93 13.90 3.18
C VAL A 298 7.95 13.06 2.41
N THR A 299 7.35 13.64 1.37
CA THR A 299 6.65 12.92 0.32
C THR A 299 7.25 13.25 -1.03
N LEU A 300 7.44 12.26 -1.85
CA LEU A 300 8.07 12.40 -3.16
C LEU A 300 7.42 11.47 -4.20
N ALA A 301 7.51 11.89 -5.46
CA ALA A 301 7.10 11.06 -6.58
C ALA A 301 7.99 11.29 -7.80
N ALA A 302 8.03 10.29 -8.68
CA ALA A 302 8.72 10.33 -9.96
C ALA A 302 7.87 9.62 -11.03
N LEU A 303 7.81 10.20 -12.22
CA LEU A 303 7.13 9.66 -13.40
C LEU A 303 8.12 9.75 -14.58
N PRO A 304 8.87 8.67 -14.86
CA PRO A 304 9.88 8.66 -15.90
C PRO A 304 9.29 8.72 -17.32
N ASP A 305 9.99 9.38 -18.23
CA ASP A 305 9.59 9.50 -19.63
C ASP A 305 9.59 8.16 -20.37
N ASP A 306 10.54 7.27 -20.02
CA ASP A 306 10.62 5.92 -20.57
C ASP A 306 9.58 4.97 -19.98
N GLY A 307 8.83 5.42 -18.95
CA GLY A 307 7.81 4.65 -18.26
C GLY A 307 8.33 3.50 -17.43
N SER A 308 9.65 3.33 -17.28
CA SER A 308 10.21 2.18 -16.57
C SER A 308 10.22 2.35 -15.05
N PHE A 309 10.03 1.25 -14.34
CA PHE A 309 10.08 1.24 -12.88
C PHE A 309 11.49 1.57 -12.35
N GLU A 310 12.52 1.05 -12.99
CA GLU A 310 13.93 1.23 -12.61
C GLU A 310 14.38 2.69 -12.74
N THR A 311 14.00 3.37 -13.83
CA THR A 311 14.24 4.80 -14.00
C THR A 311 13.49 5.60 -12.94
N GLY A 312 12.22 5.26 -12.69
CA GLY A 312 11.41 5.89 -11.64
C GLY A 312 12.03 5.76 -10.24
N GLN A 313 12.57 4.59 -9.88
CA GLN A 313 13.29 4.38 -8.62
C GLN A 313 14.55 5.25 -8.52
N SER A 314 15.31 5.35 -9.62
CA SER A 314 16.54 6.15 -9.68
C SER A 314 16.23 7.63 -9.51
N MET A 315 15.18 8.14 -10.18
CA MET A 315 14.71 9.52 -10.05
C MET A 315 14.21 9.81 -8.62
N ALA A 316 13.37 8.92 -8.07
CA ALA A 316 12.87 9.03 -6.69
C ALA A 316 14.02 9.02 -5.67
N THR A 317 15.08 8.27 -5.92
CA THR A 317 16.29 8.25 -5.10
C THR A 317 17.02 9.60 -5.17
N ALA A 318 17.16 10.20 -6.34
CA ALA A 318 17.76 11.53 -6.48
C ALA A 318 16.97 12.60 -5.73
N VAL A 319 15.62 12.56 -5.82
CA VAL A 319 14.75 13.47 -5.05
C VAL A 319 14.89 13.24 -3.54
N ALA A 320 14.96 11.98 -3.09
CA ALA A 320 15.16 11.66 -1.68
C ALA A 320 16.50 12.13 -1.14
N GLN A 321 17.59 12.02 -1.91
CA GLN A 321 18.90 12.56 -1.54
C GLN A 321 18.85 14.09 -1.42
N PHE A 322 18.23 14.77 -2.38
CA PHE A 322 18.01 16.23 -2.28
C PHE A 322 17.21 16.60 -1.01
N ALA A 323 16.11 15.87 -0.73
CA ALA A 323 15.32 16.08 0.48
C ALA A 323 16.16 15.87 1.76
N ALA A 324 17.01 14.84 1.80
CA ALA A 324 17.89 14.56 2.94
C ALA A 324 18.91 15.68 3.18
N GLU A 325 19.47 16.29 2.13
CA GLU A 325 20.36 17.46 2.24
C GLU A 325 19.65 18.68 2.83
N LYS A 326 18.35 18.84 2.58
CA LYS A 326 17.54 19.94 3.07
C LYS A 326 16.85 19.65 4.42
N ALA A 327 16.80 18.39 4.83
CA ALA A 327 15.96 17.91 5.93
C ALA A 327 16.17 18.70 7.23
N SER A 328 17.40 19.06 7.59
CA SER A 328 17.69 19.81 8.82
C SER A 328 17.04 21.19 8.87
N ALA A 329 16.77 21.81 7.72
CA ALA A 329 16.08 23.11 7.64
C ALA A 329 14.57 23.01 7.90
N PHE A 330 14.00 21.79 7.83
CA PHE A 330 12.60 21.50 8.05
C PHE A 330 12.36 20.63 9.29
N ALA A 331 13.42 20.28 10.02
CA ALA A 331 13.30 19.44 11.18
C ALA A 331 12.52 20.12 12.31
N GLY A 332 11.56 19.40 12.87
CA GLY A 332 10.78 19.81 14.03
C GLY A 332 10.82 18.74 15.11
N SER A 333 10.45 19.13 16.33
CA SER A 333 10.08 18.14 17.36
C SER A 333 8.70 17.58 17.03
N THR A 334 8.46 16.33 17.39
CA THR A 334 7.10 15.75 17.40
C THR A 334 6.25 16.58 18.37
N GLY A 335 5.62 17.63 17.86
CA GLY A 335 4.68 18.45 18.62
C GLY A 335 3.36 17.70 18.74
N GLY A 336 2.67 17.89 19.87
CA GLY A 336 1.33 17.36 20.01
C GLY A 336 0.31 18.02 19.07
N CYS A 337 -0.82 17.38 18.86
CA CYS A 337 -1.99 17.93 18.18
C CYS A 337 -2.52 19.16 18.95
#